data_168b559494639fc5b7427cddd56d1802
#
_entry.id   168b559494639fc5b7427cddd56d1802
#
_cell.length_a   1.000
_cell.length_b   1.000
_cell.length_c   1.000
_cell.angle_alpha   90.00
_cell.angle_beta   90.00
_cell.angle_gamma   90.00
#
_symmetry.space_group_name_H-M   'P 1'
#
loop_
_entity.id
_entity.type
_entity.pdbx_description
1 polymer ?
#
loop_
_entity_poly.entity_id
_entity_poly.type
_entity_poly.pdbx_seq_one_letter_code
_entity_poly.pdbx_strand_id
1 'polypeptide(L)'
;MIEESAFIALTDRVLDTIGAALDASESDLDWSENDGVLTIECADGSRIIVNRHMANREMWVAAKSGGFHFRAEGGAWRDTKSGEELATALERLLQTQGGAVVHLPPLPVDKST
;
A
#
# COMPACT_ATOMS: atom_id res chain seq x y z
N MET A 1 -5.59 18.86 7.64
CA MET A 1 -4.72 18.04 6.74
C MET A 1 -3.37 17.86 7.41
N ILE A 2 -2.84 16.65 7.37
CA ILE A 2 -1.52 16.36 7.93
C ILE A 2 -0.43 17.18 7.23
N GLU A 3 0.54 17.66 7.99
CA GLU A 3 1.65 18.44 7.47
C GLU A 3 2.53 17.58 6.55
N GLU A 4 3.18 18.20 5.56
CA GLU A 4 3.94 17.51 4.52
C GLU A 4 5.01 16.55 5.08
N SER A 5 5.88 17.04 5.96
CA SER A 5 6.96 16.20 6.49
C SER A 5 6.43 15.06 7.36
N ALA A 6 5.35 15.30 8.09
CA ALA A 6 4.69 14.25 8.87
C ALA A 6 4.05 13.19 7.96
N PHE A 7 3.47 13.62 6.84
CA PHE A 7 2.90 12.70 5.86
C PHE A 7 3.99 11.83 5.22
N ILE A 8 5.12 12.42 4.87
CA ILE A 8 6.25 11.66 4.31
C ILE A 8 6.71 10.60 5.32
N ALA A 9 6.92 10.98 6.58
CA ALA A 9 7.35 10.04 7.61
C ALA A 9 6.33 8.93 7.83
N LEU A 10 5.04 9.28 7.87
CA LEU A 10 3.97 8.31 8.04
C LEU A 10 3.92 7.31 6.89
N THR A 11 3.97 7.80 5.65
CA THR A 11 3.87 6.94 4.48
C THR A 11 5.12 6.10 4.26
N ASP A 12 6.30 6.60 4.66
CA ASP A 12 7.51 5.78 4.68
C ASP A 12 7.30 4.56 5.59
N ARG A 13 6.70 4.76 6.77
CA ARG A 13 6.40 3.66 7.69
C ARG A 13 5.36 2.68 7.11
N VAL A 14 4.39 3.18 6.36
CA VAL A 14 3.41 2.32 5.67
C VAL A 14 4.15 1.42 4.67
N LEU A 15 5.00 2.01 3.83
CA LEU A 15 5.72 1.26 2.82
C LEU A 15 6.71 0.26 3.45
N ASP A 16 7.40 0.65 4.52
CA ASP A 16 8.30 -0.24 5.26
C ASP A 16 7.54 -1.43 5.85
N THR A 17 6.35 -1.19 6.39
CA THR A 17 5.51 -2.24 6.95
C THR A 17 5.08 -3.24 5.88
N ILE A 18 4.70 -2.75 4.70
CA ILE A 18 4.34 -3.61 3.57
C ILE A 18 5.56 -4.42 3.12
N GLY A 19 6.71 -3.77 2.98
CA GLY A 19 7.94 -4.45 2.57
C GLY A 19 8.34 -5.56 3.53
N ALA A 20 8.25 -5.30 4.84
CA ALA A 20 8.55 -6.31 5.84
C ALA A 20 7.61 -7.51 5.76
N ALA A 21 6.33 -7.27 5.49
CA ALA A 21 5.35 -8.35 5.32
C ALA A 21 5.64 -9.17 4.06
N LEU A 22 6.07 -8.52 2.98
CA LEU A 22 6.48 -9.22 1.76
C LEU A 22 7.69 -10.11 2.02
N ASP A 23 8.68 -9.60 2.75
CA ASP A 23 9.88 -10.38 3.09
C ASP A 23 9.54 -11.58 4.00
N ALA A 24 8.56 -11.42 4.88
CA ALA A 24 8.15 -12.48 5.78
C ALA A 24 7.29 -13.54 5.08
N SER A 25 6.73 -13.24 3.91
CA SER A 25 5.92 -14.18 3.16
C SER A 25 6.79 -15.17 2.41
N GLU A 26 6.30 -16.41 2.26
CA GLU A 26 7.00 -17.44 1.47
C GLU A 26 6.50 -17.38 0.02
N SER A 27 6.76 -16.26 -0.65
CA SER A 27 6.26 -16.01 -1.99
C SER A 27 7.40 -15.66 -2.95
N ASP A 28 7.12 -15.76 -4.25
CA ASP A 28 8.07 -15.42 -5.32
C ASP A 28 7.97 -13.95 -5.72
N LEU A 29 7.50 -13.10 -4.82
CA LEU A 29 7.36 -11.68 -5.08
C LEU A 29 8.68 -10.95 -4.82
N ASP A 30 9.12 -10.18 -5.79
CA ASP A 30 10.22 -9.23 -5.62
C ASP A 30 9.63 -7.85 -5.34
N TRP A 31 10.35 -7.03 -4.59
CA TRP A 31 9.90 -5.67 -4.36
C TRP A 31 11.08 -4.73 -4.19
N SER A 32 10.84 -3.46 -4.47
CA SER A 32 11.80 -2.39 -4.24
C SER A 32 11.05 -1.14 -3.83
N GLU A 33 11.73 -0.29 -3.08
CA GLU A 33 11.17 0.98 -2.63
C GLU A 33 12.13 2.11 -2.97
N ASN A 34 11.62 3.21 -3.51
CA ASN A 34 12.41 4.38 -3.84
C ASN A 34 11.55 5.62 -3.77
N ASP A 35 11.91 6.53 -2.86
CA ASP A 35 11.28 7.86 -2.74
C ASP A 35 9.75 7.82 -2.72
N GLY A 36 9.19 7.03 -1.80
CA GLY A 36 7.74 6.95 -1.62
C GLY A 36 7.01 6.09 -2.64
N VAL A 37 7.74 5.27 -3.41
CA VAL A 37 7.17 4.36 -4.39
C VAL A 37 7.64 2.94 -4.07
N LEU A 38 6.70 2.06 -3.77
CA LEU A 38 6.96 0.64 -3.57
C LEU A 38 6.48 -0.09 -4.82
N THR A 39 7.40 -0.79 -5.49
CA THR A 39 7.09 -1.58 -6.68
C THR A 39 7.18 -3.06 -6.32
N ILE A 40 6.09 -3.79 -6.49
CA ILE A 40 6.02 -5.23 -6.25
C ILE A 40 5.95 -5.93 -7.62
N GLU A 41 6.90 -6.79 -7.90
CA GLU A 41 6.93 -7.54 -9.13
C GLU A 41 6.39 -8.94 -8.90
N CYS A 42 5.36 -9.30 -9.65
CA CYS A 42 4.70 -10.60 -9.55
C CYS A 42 5.41 -11.64 -10.41
N ALA A 43 5.14 -12.92 -10.15
CA ALA A 43 5.79 -14.02 -10.86
C ALA A 43 5.58 -13.98 -12.37
N ASP A 44 4.45 -13.44 -12.82
CA ASP A 44 4.14 -13.31 -14.25
C ASP A 44 4.77 -12.06 -14.90
N GLY A 45 5.59 -11.31 -14.15
CA GLY A 45 6.23 -10.10 -14.64
C GLY A 45 5.37 -8.84 -14.49
N SER A 46 4.13 -8.95 -14.07
CA SER A 46 3.28 -7.79 -13.83
C SER A 46 3.68 -7.11 -12.53
N ARG A 47 3.21 -5.89 -12.33
CA ARG A 47 3.58 -5.07 -11.16
C ARG A 47 2.36 -4.56 -10.42
N ILE A 48 2.52 -4.44 -9.10
CA ILE A 48 1.61 -3.71 -8.23
C ILE A 48 2.45 -2.58 -7.64
N ILE A 49 1.99 -1.35 -7.80
CA ILE A 49 2.74 -0.18 -7.34
C ILE A 49 1.94 0.52 -6.26
N VAL A 50 2.59 0.78 -5.12
CA VAL A 50 2.00 1.52 -4.02
C VAL A 50 2.82 2.80 -3.85
N ASN A 51 2.20 3.96 -3.99
CA ASN A 51 2.93 5.21 -3.85
C ASN A 51 2.14 6.23 -3.03
N ARG A 52 2.90 7.09 -2.33
CA ARG A 52 2.28 8.24 -1.66
C ARG A 52 1.95 9.32 -2.69
N HIS A 53 0.83 9.99 -2.49
CA HIS A 53 0.42 11.12 -3.31
C HIS A 53 0.33 12.37 -2.45
N MET A 54 1.33 13.24 -2.57
CA MET A 54 1.50 14.39 -1.68
C MET A 54 0.34 15.39 -1.74
N ALA A 55 -0.06 15.75 -2.95
CA ALA A 55 -1.07 16.80 -3.12
C ALA A 55 -2.38 16.49 -2.41
N ASN A 56 -2.81 15.24 -2.48
CA ASN A 56 -4.08 14.80 -1.89
C ASN A 56 -3.91 14.14 -0.52
N ARG A 57 -2.68 13.96 -0.05
CA ARG A 57 -2.39 13.21 1.18
C ARG A 57 -3.03 11.82 1.14
N GLU A 58 -2.80 11.10 0.05
CA GLU A 58 -3.34 9.77 -0.18
C GLU A 58 -2.25 8.76 -0.45
N MET A 59 -2.59 7.48 -0.30
CA MET A 59 -1.79 6.36 -0.82
C MET A 59 -2.50 5.83 -2.06
N TRP A 60 -1.77 5.70 -3.15
CA TRP A 60 -2.31 5.23 -4.42
C TRP A 60 -1.74 3.85 -4.75
N VAL A 61 -2.60 2.98 -5.29
CA VAL A 61 -2.21 1.64 -5.71
C VAL A 61 -2.58 1.47 -7.18
N ALA A 62 -1.63 0.99 -7.98
CA ALA A 62 -1.86 0.64 -9.37
C ALA A 62 -1.64 -0.86 -9.54
N ALA A 63 -2.62 -1.55 -10.12
CA ALA A 63 -2.60 -2.99 -10.36
C ALA A 63 -3.21 -3.28 -11.73
N LYS A 64 -3.17 -4.54 -12.17
CA LYS A 64 -3.80 -4.93 -13.44
C LYS A 64 -5.28 -4.58 -13.48
N SER A 65 -5.97 -4.73 -12.36
CA SER A 65 -7.42 -4.50 -12.27
C SER A 65 -7.79 -3.02 -12.22
N GLY A 66 -6.84 -2.11 -12.03
CA GLY A 66 -7.11 -0.68 -12.03
C GLY A 66 -6.30 0.08 -11.00
N GLY A 67 -6.66 1.34 -10.82
CA GLY A 67 -6.05 2.24 -9.84
C GLY A 67 -6.96 2.47 -8.66
N PHE A 68 -6.37 2.58 -7.47
CA PHE A 68 -7.11 2.74 -6.22
C PHE A 68 -6.48 3.86 -5.40
N HIS A 69 -7.31 4.70 -4.79
CA HIS A 69 -6.86 5.82 -3.97
C HIS A 69 -7.34 5.63 -2.55
N PHE A 70 -6.44 5.70 -1.58
CA PHE A 70 -6.74 5.48 -0.17
C PHE A 70 -6.42 6.73 0.63
N ARG A 71 -7.36 7.13 1.48
CA ARG A 71 -7.23 8.29 2.35
C ARG A 71 -7.36 7.84 3.80
N ALA A 72 -6.61 8.49 4.69
CA ALA A 72 -6.74 8.23 6.12
C ALA A 72 -8.09 8.75 6.61
N GLU A 73 -8.91 7.85 7.12
CA GLU A 73 -10.26 8.16 7.60
C GLU A 73 -10.65 7.16 8.66
N GLY A 74 -11.07 7.66 9.82
CA GLY A 74 -11.55 6.81 10.90
C GLY A 74 -10.49 5.83 11.43
N GLY A 75 -9.23 6.22 11.39
CA GLY A 75 -8.14 5.39 11.90
C GLY A 75 -7.64 4.32 10.95
N ALA A 76 -7.98 4.41 9.66
CA ALA A 76 -7.54 3.45 8.65
C ALA A 76 -7.35 4.16 7.31
N TRP A 77 -6.54 3.55 6.43
CA TRP A 77 -6.44 3.99 5.04
C TRP A 77 -7.58 3.35 4.26
N ARG A 78 -8.52 4.17 3.78
CA ARG A 78 -9.73 3.68 3.11
C ARG A 78 -9.82 4.16 1.67
N ASP A 79 -10.23 3.23 0.79
CA ASP A 79 -10.49 3.54 -0.62
C ASP A 79 -11.57 4.63 -0.68
N THR A 80 -11.28 5.67 -1.46
CA THR A 80 -12.17 6.83 -1.57
C THR A 80 -13.50 6.51 -2.24
N LYS A 81 -13.62 5.38 -2.91
CA LYS A 81 -14.85 4.94 -3.58
C LYS A 81 -15.56 3.83 -2.83
N SER A 82 -14.83 2.79 -2.42
CA SER A 82 -15.43 1.58 -1.82
C SER A 82 -15.39 1.57 -0.30
N GLY A 83 -14.47 2.32 0.31
CA GLY A 83 -14.24 2.28 1.75
C GLY A 83 -13.39 1.09 2.20
N GLU A 84 -12.93 0.24 1.29
CA GLU A 84 -12.07 -0.90 1.64
C GLU A 84 -10.75 -0.41 2.23
N GLU A 85 -10.24 -1.09 3.25
CA GLU A 85 -8.94 -0.75 3.81
C GLU A 85 -7.80 -1.12 2.85
N LEU A 86 -6.73 -0.31 2.86
CA LEU A 86 -5.56 -0.54 2.03
C LEU A 86 -4.96 -1.92 2.26
N ALA A 87 -4.83 -2.35 3.53
CA ALA A 87 -4.27 -3.67 3.83
C ALA A 87 -5.10 -4.79 3.20
N THR A 88 -6.43 -4.73 3.34
CA THR A 88 -7.34 -5.72 2.77
C THR A 88 -7.27 -5.74 1.24
N ALA A 89 -7.29 -4.55 0.63
CA ALA A 89 -7.22 -4.42 -0.82
C ALA A 89 -5.89 -4.97 -1.34
N LEU A 90 -4.79 -4.66 -0.67
CA LEU A 90 -3.46 -5.10 -1.11
C LEU A 90 -3.31 -6.61 -0.96
N GLU A 91 -3.80 -7.20 0.14
CA GLU A 91 -3.80 -8.66 0.31
C GLU A 91 -4.57 -9.34 -0.83
N ARG A 92 -5.72 -8.79 -1.18
CA ARG A 92 -6.55 -9.31 -2.28
C ARG A 92 -5.82 -9.21 -3.61
N LEU A 93 -5.20 -8.08 -3.90
CA LEU A 93 -4.45 -7.88 -5.14
C LEU A 93 -3.23 -8.79 -5.24
N LEU A 94 -2.52 -8.98 -4.13
CA LEU A 94 -1.38 -9.88 -4.09
C LEU A 94 -1.79 -11.32 -4.36
N GLN A 95 -2.97 -11.72 -3.90
CA GLN A 95 -3.48 -13.06 -4.16
C GLN A 95 -4.00 -13.21 -5.59
N THR A 96 -4.83 -12.28 -6.07
CA THR A 96 -5.46 -12.40 -7.39
C THR A 96 -4.50 -12.16 -8.54
N GLN A 97 -3.58 -11.21 -8.38
CA GLN A 97 -2.61 -10.88 -9.42
C GLN A 97 -1.28 -11.59 -9.21
N GLY A 98 -0.80 -11.64 -7.98
CA GLY A 98 0.51 -12.20 -7.66
C GLY A 98 0.52 -13.66 -7.31
N GLY A 99 -0.64 -14.27 -7.10
CA GLY A 99 -0.76 -15.66 -6.68
C GLY A 99 -0.14 -15.93 -5.31
N ALA A 100 -0.01 -14.91 -4.47
CA ALA A 100 0.67 -15.01 -3.18
C ALA A 100 -0.26 -14.68 -2.03
N VAL A 101 -0.16 -15.45 -0.95
CA VAL A 101 -0.88 -15.15 0.29
C VAL A 101 0.08 -14.38 1.20
N VAL A 102 -0.20 -13.10 1.41
CA VAL A 102 0.59 -12.21 2.26
C VAL A 102 -0.34 -11.65 3.33
N HIS A 103 0.08 -11.74 4.58
CA HIS A 103 -0.70 -11.19 5.70
C HIS A 103 -0.07 -9.87 6.12
N LEU A 104 -0.84 -8.80 5.99
CA LEU A 104 -0.40 -7.46 6.36
C LEU A 104 -0.88 -7.13 7.78
N PRO A 105 0.04 -6.67 8.65
CA PRO A 105 -0.39 -6.14 9.96
C PRO A 105 -1.13 -4.82 9.75
N PRO A 106 -1.74 -4.27 10.81
CA PRO A 106 -2.33 -2.94 10.72
C PRO A 106 -1.29 -1.93 10.22
N LEU A 107 -1.69 -1.15 9.23
CA LEU A 107 -0.79 -0.14 8.63
C LEU A 107 -0.82 1.14 9.46
N PRO A 108 0.34 1.82 9.62
CA PRO A 108 0.36 3.11 10.30
C PRO A 108 -0.58 4.11 9.62
N VAL A 109 -1.29 4.88 10.41
CA VAL A 109 -2.25 5.87 9.90
C VAL A 109 -2.30 7.06 10.85
N ASP A 110 -2.64 8.24 10.31
CA ASP A 110 -2.86 9.43 11.13
C ASP A 110 -4.21 9.28 11.85
N LYS A 111 -4.14 9.04 13.16
CA LYS A 111 -5.33 8.79 13.97
C LYS A 111 -6.14 10.05 14.29
N SER A 112 -5.61 11.21 13.93
CA SER A 112 -6.34 12.47 14.13
C SER A 112 -7.37 12.75 13.02
N THR A 113 -7.39 11.93 11.99
CA THR A 113 -8.33 12.09 10.87
C THR A 113 -9.57 11.22 11.02
#